data_4f0b74b73bb2af2e35373fa1806bec49
#
_entry.id   4f0b74b73bb2af2e35373fa1806bec49
#
_cell.length_a   1.000
_cell.length_b   1.000
_cell.length_c   1.000
_cell.angle_alpha   90.00
_cell.angle_beta   90.00
_cell.angle_gamma   90.00
#
_symmetry.space_group_name_H-M   'P 1'
#
loop_
_entity.id
_entity.type
_entity.pdbx_description
1 polymer ?
#
loop_
_entity_poly.entity_id
_entity_poly.type
_entity_poly.pdbx_seq_one_letter_code
_entity_poly.pdbx_strand_id
1 'polypeptide(L)'
;RALAGGANTFISVFHLHGTDLFMDFFNSIRDASRGAGAYTDRYVMYPPMANLLLWLASRLFPQEYLDTPGKYAGTWHYYPGAILAFLCLFAGVFLAFALVLLREPYSRKKRRALTVAVLFSLPFVFLYERGNTVFLALIFLVIFVQNYDSESKVAREAGLLSLAFAASLKLYPAIFGAVLLTDKRYKEAGRCVIYGILLLVL
;
A
#
# COMPACT_ATOMS: atom_id res chain seq x y z
N ARG A 1 -20.10 30.36 15.72
CA ARG A 1 -20.07 28.94 16.14
C ARG A 1 -20.20 27.96 14.94
N ALA A 2 -20.97 28.27 13.90
CA ALA A 2 -21.12 27.41 12.71
C ALA A 2 -19.84 27.30 11.87
N LEU A 3 -19.03 28.37 11.78
CA LEU A 3 -17.73 28.32 11.06
C LEU A 3 -16.67 27.52 11.81
N ALA A 4 -16.71 27.49 13.15
CA ALA A 4 -15.82 26.65 13.95
C ALA A 4 -16.12 25.17 13.77
N GLY A 5 -17.39 24.79 13.52
CA GLY A 5 -17.79 23.40 13.24
C GLY A 5 -17.23 22.89 11.91
N GLY A 6 -17.17 23.72 10.85
CA GLY A 6 -16.62 23.34 9.55
C GLY A 6 -15.11 23.10 9.56
N ALA A 7 -14.36 23.97 10.26
CA ALA A 7 -12.91 23.79 10.42
C ALA A 7 -12.58 22.53 11.23
N ASN A 8 -13.35 22.26 12.28
CA ASN A 8 -13.17 21.03 13.08
C ASN A 8 -13.49 19.77 12.30
N THR A 9 -14.46 19.81 11.37
CA THR A 9 -14.79 18.66 10.51
C THR A 9 -13.67 18.36 9.54
N PHE A 10 -13.05 19.39 8.93
CA PHE A 10 -11.89 19.19 8.04
C PHE A 10 -10.68 18.66 8.80
N ILE A 11 -10.38 19.21 9.98
CA ILE A 11 -9.28 18.76 10.84
C ILE A 11 -9.55 17.34 11.36
N SER A 12 -10.81 16.94 11.58
CA SER A 12 -11.14 15.58 12.01
C SER A 12 -11.03 14.53 10.90
N VAL A 13 -11.14 14.92 9.63
CA VAL A 13 -10.89 14.04 8.49
C VAL A 13 -9.39 13.77 8.33
N PHE A 14 -8.59 14.82 8.48
CA PHE A 14 -7.13 14.72 8.50
C PHE A 14 -6.67 14.70 9.96
N HIS A 15 -6.16 13.57 10.43
CA HIS A 15 -5.68 13.40 11.80
C HIS A 15 -4.35 14.14 12.01
N LEU A 16 -4.40 15.48 11.84
CA LEU A 16 -3.22 16.36 11.91
C LEU A 16 -2.64 16.52 13.32
N HIS A 17 -3.14 15.77 14.31
CA HIS A 17 -2.47 15.67 15.60
C HIS A 17 -1.16 14.91 15.44
N GLY A 18 -0.05 15.49 15.90
CA GLY A 18 1.29 14.96 15.68
C GLY A 18 1.53 13.51 16.13
N THR A 19 0.69 12.98 17.02
CA THR A 19 0.74 11.58 17.47
C THR A 19 0.04 10.62 16.51
N ASP A 20 -0.88 11.10 15.65
CA ASP A 20 -1.69 10.26 14.75
C ASP A 20 -1.17 10.25 13.32
N LEU A 21 -0.27 11.19 12.99
CA LEU A 21 0.35 11.27 11.68
C LEU A 21 1.16 10.00 11.40
N PHE A 22 0.96 9.39 10.22
CA PHE A 22 1.62 8.16 9.77
C PHE A 22 1.39 6.92 10.65
N MET A 23 0.38 6.95 11.51
CA MET A 23 0.15 5.90 12.50
C MET A 23 -0.16 4.53 11.90
N ASP A 24 -0.82 4.47 10.73
CA ASP A 24 -1.08 3.18 10.07
C ASP A 24 0.24 2.48 9.71
N PHE A 25 1.24 3.24 9.24
CA PHE A 25 2.56 2.69 8.93
C PHE A 25 3.32 2.29 10.20
N PHE A 26 3.46 3.24 11.15
CA PHE A 26 4.29 3.03 12.32
C PHE A 26 3.74 1.95 13.27
N ASN A 27 2.43 1.80 13.37
CA ASN A 27 1.83 0.66 14.07
C ASN A 27 2.13 -0.65 13.34
N SER A 28 1.88 -0.68 12.03
CA SER A 28 2.05 -1.89 11.23
C SER A 28 3.50 -2.38 11.20
N ILE A 29 4.48 -1.46 11.08
CA ILE A 29 5.90 -1.84 11.03
C ILE A 29 6.37 -2.43 12.37
N ARG A 30 5.90 -1.87 13.50
CA ARG A 30 6.22 -2.37 14.84
C ARG A 30 5.57 -3.72 15.12
N ASP A 31 4.33 -3.90 14.73
CA ASP A 31 3.65 -5.18 14.91
C ASP A 31 4.28 -6.25 14.04
N ALA A 32 4.57 -5.94 12.78
CA ALA A 32 5.23 -6.85 11.85
C ALA A 32 6.67 -7.22 12.26
N SER A 33 7.41 -6.33 12.96
CA SER A 33 8.78 -6.60 13.40
C SER A 33 8.90 -7.86 14.28
N ARG A 34 7.79 -8.29 14.88
CA ARG A 34 7.69 -9.50 15.71
C ARG A 34 7.57 -10.80 14.90
N GLY A 35 7.53 -10.71 13.56
CA GLY A 35 7.38 -11.88 12.69
C GLY A 35 6.08 -12.64 12.94
N ALA A 36 6.16 -13.96 13.18
CA ALA A 36 4.98 -14.80 13.46
C ALA A 36 4.21 -14.36 14.72
N GLY A 37 4.88 -13.80 15.72
CA GLY A 37 4.26 -13.26 16.93
C GLY A 37 3.29 -12.11 16.69
N ALA A 38 3.36 -11.45 15.50
CA ALA A 38 2.41 -10.41 15.15
C ALA A 38 0.95 -10.93 15.14
N TYR A 39 0.72 -12.18 14.74
CA TYR A 39 -0.61 -12.77 14.66
C TYR A 39 -1.12 -13.30 16.00
N THR A 40 -0.24 -13.75 16.87
CA THR A 40 -0.61 -14.31 18.18
C THR A 40 -0.73 -13.25 19.25
N ASP A 41 0.21 -12.30 19.28
CA ASP A 41 0.35 -11.34 20.38
C ASP A 41 -0.33 -10.00 20.08
N ARG A 42 -0.54 -9.66 18.80
CA ARG A 42 -1.02 -8.34 18.36
C ARG A 42 -2.31 -8.38 17.57
N TYR A 43 -2.81 -9.57 17.22
CA TYR A 43 -4.04 -9.74 16.40
C TYR A 43 -4.01 -8.93 15.11
N VAL A 44 -2.85 -8.94 14.43
CA VAL A 44 -2.68 -8.22 13.15
C VAL A 44 -3.64 -8.78 12.11
N MET A 45 -4.41 -7.90 11.48
CA MET A 45 -5.41 -8.27 10.47
C MET A 45 -4.88 -8.20 9.03
N TYR A 46 -3.59 -7.93 8.83
CA TYR A 46 -2.99 -7.91 7.50
C TYR A 46 -2.76 -9.33 6.98
N PRO A 47 -2.93 -9.55 5.67
CA PRO A 47 -2.56 -10.82 5.03
C PRO A 47 -1.07 -11.15 5.25
N PRO A 48 -0.68 -12.43 5.24
CA PRO A 48 0.70 -12.87 5.51
C PRO A 48 1.75 -12.17 4.64
N MET A 49 1.50 -12.00 3.35
CA MET A 49 2.44 -11.31 2.45
C MET A 49 2.66 -9.85 2.85
N ALA A 50 1.61 -9.13 3.24
CA ALA A 50 1.74 -7.74 3.70
C ALA A 50 2.59 -7.67 4.98
N ASN A 51 2.36 -8.60 5.92
CA ASN A 51 3.12 -8.68 7.16
C ASN A 51 4.58 -9.07 6.90
N LEU A 52 4.84 -9.98 5.96
CA LEU A 52 6.21 -10.36 5.54
C LEU A 52 6.97 -9.15 4.98
N LEU A 53 6.35 -8.35 4.10
CA LEU A 53 7.00 -7.16 3.55
C LEU A 53 7.27 -6.10 4.62
N LEU A 54 6.33 -5.89 5.53
CA LEU A 54 6.53 -4.98 6.67
C LEU A 54 7.60 -5.51 7.62
N TRP A 55 7.66 -6.81 7.85
CA TRP A 55 8.72 -7.45 8.63
C TRP A 55 10.09 -7.23 8.00
N LEU A 56 10.23 -7.41 6.69
CA LEU A 56 11.46 -7.11 5.96
C LEU A 56 11.81 -5.63 6.06
N ALA A 57 10.83 -4.74 5.86
CA ALA A 57 11.03 -3.30 5.98
C ALA A 57 11.43 -2.89 7.40
N SER A 58 10.94 -3.59 8.45
CA SER A 58 11.27 -3.29 9.84
C SER A 58 12.77 -3.40 10.13
N ARG A 59 13.53 -4.16 9.31
CA ARG A 59 14.99 -4.29 9.43
C ARG A 59 15.74 -3.00 9.16
N LEU A 60 15.08 -2.01 8.55
CA LEU A 60 15.63 -0.68 8.30
C LEU A 60 15.40 0.28 9.47
N PHE A 61 14.61 -0.12 10.47
CA PHE A 61 14.23 0.72 11.60
C PHE A 61 15.11 0.48 12.82
N PRO A 62 15.37 1.53 13.62
CA PRO A 62 16.09 1.36 14.89
C PRO A 62 15.34 0.42 15.82
N GLN A 63 16.06 -0.54 16.42
CA GLN A 63 15.49 -1.49 17.36
C GLN A 63 14.86 -0.81 18.58
N GLU A 64 15.47 0.27 19.05
CA GLU A 64 14.96 1.09 20.14
C GLU A 64 13.53 1.59 19.88
N TYR A 65 13.22 1.96 18.63
CA TYR A 65 11.85 2.34 18.26
C TYR A 65 10.93 1.12 18.21
N LEU A 66 11.36 0.03 17.59
CA LEU A 66 10.55 -1.18 17.42
C LEU A 66 10.14 -1.80 18.76
N ASP A 67 10.99 -1.71 19.77
CA ASP A 67 10.76 -2.24 21.12
C ASP A 67 9.89 -1.31 21.99
N THR A 68 9.57 -0.10 21.52
CA THR A 68 8.72 0.84 22.25
C THR A 68 7.35 0.23 22.53
N PRO A 69 6.79 0.31 23.76
CA PRO A 69 5.45 -0.19 24.06
C PRO A 69 4.37 0.41 23.16
N GLY A 70 3.32 -0.37 22.83
CA GLY A 70 2.27 -0.01 21.88
C GLY A 70 1.62 1.36 22.13
N LYS A 71 1.40 1.71 23.40
CA LYS A 71 0.84 3.03 23.80
C LYS A 71 1.74 4.23 23.42
N TYR A 72 3.01 3.98 23.08
CA TYR A 72 3.96 5.01 22.65
C TYR A 72 4.30 4.93 21.15
N ALA A 73 3.50 4.26 20.35
CA ALA A 73 3.73 4.16 18.90
C ALA A 73 3.84 5.54 18.21
N GLY A 74 3.07 6.54 18.69
CA GLY A 74 3.14 7.91 18.20
C GLY A 74 4.45 8.66 18.51
N THR A 75 5.40 8.04 19.24
CA THR A 75 6.68 8.65 19.56
C THR A 75 7.74 8.50 18.46
N TRP A 76 7.37 7.99 17.28
CA TRP A 76 8.27 7.81 16.14
C TRP A 76 9.11 9.05 15.79
N HIS A 77 8.56 10.24 16.04
CA HIS A 77 9.22 11.53 15.78
C HIS A 77 10.43 11.81 16.69
N TYR A 78 10.58 11.09 17.77
CA TYR A 78 11.79 11.16 18.63
C TYR A 78 12.94 10.28 18.12
N TYR A 79 12.71 9.48 17.08
CA TYR A 79 13.70 8.55 16.53
C TYR A 79 14.11 8.97 15.10
N PRO A 80 15.17 9.77 14.91
CA PRO A 80 15.58 10.26 13.59
C PRO A 80 15.80 9.14 12.58
N GLY A 81 16.33 8.00 13.00
CA GLY A 81 16.51 6.81 12.16
C GLY A 81 15.19 6.23 11.66
N ALA A 82 14.13 6.23 12.49
CA ALA A 82 12.80 5.79 12.08
C ALA A 82 12.17 6.75 11.06
N ILE A 83 12.35 8.07 11.25
CA ILE A 83 11.91 9.09 10.29
C ILE A 83 12.62 8.88 8.94
N LEU A 84 13.94 8.72 8.96
CA LEU A 84 14.72 8.55 7.73
C LEU A 84 14.30 7.27 6.98
N ALA A 85 14.17 6.14 7.67
CA ALA A 85 13.75 4.88 7.09
C ALA A 85 12.34 5.00 6.48
N PHE A 86 11.38 5.63 7.19
CA PHE A 86 10.05 5.91 6.67
C PHE A 86 10.09 6.76 5.40
N LEU A 87 10.80 7.88 5.41
CA LEU A 87 10.89 8.78 4.26
C LEU A 87 11.51 8.08 3.04
N CYS A 88 12.56 7.29 3.23
CA CYS A 88 13.19 6.51 2.15
C CYS A 88 12.22 5.48 1.56
N LEU A 89 11.50 4.71 2.40
CA LEU A 89 10.52 3.73 1.94
C LEU A 89 9.36 4.39 1.19
N PHE A 90 8.79 5.46 1.76
CA PHE A 90 7.68 6.16 1.12
C PHE A 90 8.08 6.88 -0.17
N ALA A 91 9.26 7.51 -0.21
CA ALA A 91 9.78 8.11 -1.44
C ALA A 91 9.98 7.04 -2.52
N GLY A 92 10.50 5.86 -2.17
CA GLY A 92 10.65 4.73 -3.09
C GLY A 92 9.32 4.23 -3.64
N VAL A 93 8.32 4.02 -2.78
CA VAL A 93 6.97 3.59 -3.17
C VAL A 93 6.28 4.66 -4.03
N PHE A 94 6.40 5.93 -3.66
CA PHE A 94 5.85 7.06 -4.41
C PHE A 94 6.46 7.16 -5.81
N LEU A 95 7.79 7.05 -5.90
CA LEU A 95 8.51 7.07 -7.17
C LEU A 95 8.09 5.88 -8.05
N ALA A 96 8.02 4.68 -7.49
CA ALA A 96 7.58 3.48 -8.21
C ALA A 96 6.16 3.67 -8.76
N PHE A 97 5.24 4.20 -7.97
CA PHE A 97 3.87 4.47 -8.40
C PHE A 97 3.82 5.53 -9.52
N ALA A 98 4.56 6.63 -9.39
CA ALA A 98 4.67 7.64 -10.44
C ALA A 98 5.24 7.08 -11.74
N LEU A 99 6.27 6.22 -11.67
CA LEU A 99 6.86 5.57 -12.84
C LEU A 99 5.88 4.63 -13.54
N VAL A 100 5.05 3.89 -12.78
CA VAL A 100 4.02 3.01 -13.34
C VAL A 100 2.93 3.85 -14.04
N LEU A 101 2.45 4.93 -13.44
CA LEU A 101 1.47 5.83 -14.06
C LEU A 101 2.02 6.50 -15.33
N LEU A 102 3.32 6.80 -15.38
CA LEU A 102 3.95 7.39 -16.56
C LEU A 102 4.08 6.43 -17.75
N ARG A 103 3.82 5.12 -17.56
CA ARG A 103 3.78 4.13 -18.66
C ARG A 103 2.47 4.11 -19.44
N GLU A 104 1.44 4.80 -18.97
CA GLU A 104 0.14 4.89 -19.67
C GLU A 104 0.29 5.36 -21.13
N PRO A 105 -0.49 4.80 -22.09
CA PRO A 105 -0.35 5.06 -23.53
C PRO A 105 -0.89 6.43 -23.96
N TYR A 106 -0.80 7.42 -23.07
CA TYR A 106 -1.22 8.79 -23.34
C TYR A 106 -0.07 9.68 -23.82
N SER A 107 -0.37 10.82 -24.39
CA SER A 107 0.63 11.84 -24.68
C SER A 107 1.39 12.25 -23.39
N ARG A 108 2.65 12.66 -23.53
CA ARG A 108 3.49 13.06 -22.39
C ARG A 108 2.81 14.09 -21.48
N LYS A 109 2.08 15.06 -22.08
CA LYS A 109 1.34 16.08 -21.31
C LYS A 109 0.20 15.48 -20.51
N LYS A 110 -0.62 14.58 -21.13
CA LYS A 110 -1.72 13.91 -20.44
C LYS A 110 -1.23 13.00 -19.31
N ARG A 111 -0.17 12.22 -19.55
CA ARG A 111 0.43 11.34 -18.51
C ARG A 111 0.87 12.15 -17.30
N ARG A 112 1.62 13.23 -17.50
CA ARG A 112 2.05 14.10 -16.41
C ARG A 112 0.87 14.72 -15.66
N ALA A 113 -0.13 15.23 -16.38
CA ALA A 113 -1.32 15.79 -15.77
C ALA A 113 -2.09 14.75 -14.95
N LEU A 114 -2.28 13.53 -15.48
CA LEU A 114 -2.92 12.42 -14.77
C LEU A 114 -2.12 12.03 -13.51
N THR A 115 -0.80 11.87 -13.65
CA THR A 115 0.07 11.52 -12.51
C THR A 115 -0.05 12.57 -11.40
N VAL A 116 0.05 13.85 -11.74
CA VAL A 116 -0.11 14.93 -10.76
C VAL A 116 -1.52 14.93 -10.16
N ALA A 117 -2.57 14.83 -10.98
CA ALA A 117 -3.95 14.81 -10.49
C ALA A 117 -4.22 13.64 -9.52
N VAL A 118 -3.70 12.45 -9.81
CA VAL A 118 -3.83 11.28 -8.93
C VAL A 118 -3.05 11.49 -7.63
N LEU A 119 -1.77 11.86 -7.74
CA LEU A 119 -0.88 11.98 -6.56
C LEU A 119 -1.30 13.09 -5.59
N PHE A 120 -1.95 14.13 -6.08
CA PHE A 120 -2.47 15.24 -5.25
C PHE A 120 -3.99 15.18 -5.05
N SER A 121 -4.63 14.06 -5.40
CA SER A 121 -6.06 13.86 -5.10
C SER A 121 -6.29 13.69 -3.60
N LEU A 122 -7.48 14.07 -3.14
CA LEU A 122 -7.84 13.96 -1.72
C LEU A 122 -7.64 12.55 -1.15
N PRO A 123 -8.04 11.45 -1.83
CA PRO A 123 -7.77 10.10 -1.34
C PRO A 123 -6.28 9.82 -1.15
N PHE A 124 -5.42 10.30 -2.06
CA PHE A 124 -3.98 10.10 -1.95
C PHE A 124 -3.36 10.92 -0.83
N VAL A 125 -3.78 12.19 -0.66
CA VAL A 125 -3.32 13.03 0.46
C VAL A 125 -3.67 12.37 1.80
N PHE A 126 -4.87 11.78 1.90
CA PHE A 126 -5.28 11.01 3.08
C PHE A 126 -4.42 9.75 3.30
N LEU A 127 -4.09 9.01 2.23
CA LEU A 127 -3.19 7.86 2.31
C LEU A 127 -1.78 8.26 2.78
N TYR A 128 -1.27 9.42 2.36
CA TYR A 128 0.02 9.95 2.84
C TYR A 128 -0.04 10.27 4.32
N GLU A 129 -1.05 11.01 4.72
CA GLU A 129 -1.24 11.42 6.10
C GLU A 129 -1.30 10.23 7.06
N ARG A 130 -1.96 9.14 6.65
CA ARG A 130 -2.02 7.89 7.41
C ARG A 130 -0.76 7.01 7.29
N GLY A 131 0.10 7.24 6.28
CA GLY A 131 1.19 6.33 5.97
C GLY A 131 0.70 4.96 5.52
N ASN A 132 -0.44 4.88 4.81
CA ASN A 132 -1.10 3.61 4.54
C ASN A 132 -0.41 2.81 3.44
N THR A 133 -0.17 1.52 3.69
CA THR A 133 0.49 0.58 2.76
C THR A 133 -0.32 0.26 1.50
N VAL A 134 -1.54 0.76 1.38
CA VAL A 134 -2.38 0.66 0.16
C VAL A 134 -1.66 1.14 -1.09
N PHE A 135 -0.74 2.11 -0.99
CA PHE A 135 0.08 2.54 -2.12
C PHE A 135 0.80 1.38 -2.82
N LEU A 136 1.33 0.45 -2.04
CA LEU A 136 2.03 -0.70 -2.61
C LEU A 136 1.07 -1.60 -3.39
N ALA A 137 -0.11 -1.86 -2.84
CA ALA A 137 -1.15 -2.63 -3.53
C ALA A 137 -1.62 -1.91 -4.81
N LEU A 138 -1.72 -0.58 -4.81
CA LEU A 138 -2.10 0.20 -5.99
C LEU A 138 -1.08 0.11 -7.13
N ILE A 139 0.22 0.07 -6.82
CA ILE A 139 1.26 -0.13 -7.86
C ILE A 139 0.99 -1.41 -8.63
N PHE A 140 0.80 -2.52 -7.91
CA PHE A 140 0.54 -3.81 -8.51
C PHE A 140 -0.81 -3.87 -9.23
N LEU A 141 -1.83 -3.17 -8.71
CA LEU A 141 -3.12 -3.08 -9.38
C LEU A 141 -3.03 -2.32 -10.72
N VAL A 142 -2.26 -1.22 -10.78
CA VAL A 142 -2.04 -0.50 -12.04
C VAL A 142 -1.26 -1.36 -13.04
N ILE A 143 -0.24 -2.11 -12.58
CA ILE A 143 0.49 -3.04 -13.45
C ILE A 143 -0.45 -4.11 -14.01
N PHE A 144 -1.40 -4.64 -13.21
CA PHE A 144 -2.43 -5.55 -13.71
C PHE A 144 -3.26 -4.90 -14.81
N VAL A 145 -3.83 -3.72 -14.56
CA VAL A 145 -4.68 -3.01 -15.52
C VAL A 145 -3.95 -2.72 -16.84
N GLN A 146 -2.65 -2.42 -16.77
CA GLN A 146 -1.83 -2.15 -17.95
C GLN A 146 -1.47 -3.39 -18.77
N ASN A 147 -1.58 -4.59 -18.19
CA ASN A 147 -1.01 -5.79 -18.81
C ASN A 147 -1.97 -6.98 -18.93
N TYR A 148 -3.17 -6.96 -18.31
CA TYR A 148 -4.06 -8.12 -18.24
C TYR A 148 -4.53 -8.59 -19.62
N ASP A 149 -4.63 -7.71 -20.61
CA ASP A 149 -5.05 -7.98 -21.99
C ASP A 149 -3.90 -7.94 -23.00
N SER A 150 -2.65 -7.80 -22.52
CA SER A 150 -1.46 -7.72 -23.38
C SER A 150 -1.32 -8.92 -24.31
N GLU A 151 -0.92 -8.70 -25.57
CA GLU A 151 -0.59 -9.76 -26.51
C GLU A 151 0.64 -10.56 -26.07
N SER A 152 1.58 -9.92 -25.39
CA SER A 152 2.74 -10.57 -24.78
C SER A 152 2.33 -11.48 -23.64
N LYS A 153 2.61 -12.78 -23.77
CA LYS A 153 2.36 -13.76 -22.70
C LYS A 153 3.07 -13.37 -21.40
N VAL A 154 4.30 -12.90 -21.48
CA VAL A 154 5.10 -12.51 -20.31
C VAL A 154 4.46 -11.30 -19.60
N ALA A 155 4.08 -10.26 -20.35
CA ALA A 155 3.43 -9.08 -19.78
C ALA A 155 2.10 -9.45 -19.14
N ARG A 156 1.31 -10.31 -19.79
CA ARG A 156 0.02 -10.78 -19.26
C ARG A 156 0.19 -11.58 -17.97
N GLU A 157 1.14 -12.50 -17.90
CA GLU A 157 1.46 -13.23 -16.66
C GLU A 157 1.92 -12.29 -15.54
N ALA A 158 2.77 -11.32 -15.87
CA ALA A 158 3.18 -10.30 -14.91
C ALA A 158 1.98 -9.50 -14.38
N GLY A 159 1.01 -9.19 -15.25
CA GLY A 159 -0.26 -8.57 -14.85
C GLY A 159 -1.04 -9.44 -13.87
N LEU A 160 -1.27 -10.73 -14.20
CA LEU A 160 -2.01 -11.66 -13.32
C LEU A 160 -1.33 -11.83 -11.96
N LEU A 161 -0.01 -12.02 -11.97
CA LEU A 161 0.78 -12.11 -10.73
C LEU A 161 0.70 -10.81 -9.92
N SER A 162 0.69 -9.65 -10.59
CA SER A 162 0.54 -8.36 -9.93
C SER A 162 -0.83 -8.22 -9.25
N LEU A 163 -1.93 -8.65 -9.88
CA LEU A 163 -3.24 -8.66 -9.22
C LEU A 163 -3.26 -9.57 -7.99
N ALA A 164 -2.72 -10.77 -8.11
CA ALA A 164 -2.60 -11.71 -7.00
C ALA A 164 -1.77 -11.10 -5.85
N PHE A 165 -0.66 -10.42 -6.19
CA PHE A 165 0.18 -9.75 -5.21
C PHE A 165 -0.56 -8.57 -4.55
N ALA A 166 -1.26 -7.74 -5.32
CA ALA A 166 -2.09 -6.65 -4.77
C ALA A 166 -3.14 -7.20 -3.79
N ALA A 167 -3.81 -8.31 -4.15
CA ALA A 167 -4.81 -8.97 -3.30
C ALA A 167 -4.19 -9.60 -2.04
N SER A 168 -2.95 -10.08 -2.12
CA SER A 168 -2.23 -10.62 -0.96
C SER A 168 -1.72 -9.53 0.01
N LEU A 169 -1.66 -8.28 -0.43
CA LEU A 169 -1.37 -7.13 0.43
C LEU A 169 -2.63 -6.57 1.09
N LYS A 170 -3.71 -6.50 0.33
CA LYS A 170 -5.04 -6.03 0.75
C LYS A 170 -6.06 -6.82 -0.05
N LEU A 171 -7.05 -7.43 0.59
CA LEU A 171 -7.97 -8.35 -0.08
C LEU A 171 -8.87 -7.70 -1.15
N TYR A 172 -9.26 -6.44 -0.97
CA TYR A 172 -10.20 -5.76 -1.88
C TYR A 172 -9.72 -5.62 -3.35
N PRO A 173 -8.42 -5.53 -3.71
CA PRO A 173 -7.99 -5.56 -5.10
C PRO A 173 -8.42 -6.81 -5.86
N ALA A 174 -8.71 -7.93 -5.18
CA ALA A 174 -9.18 -9.16 -5.82
C ALA A 174 -10.45 -8.93 -6.66
N ILE A 175 -11.28 -7.93 -6.33
CA ILE A 175 -12.49 -7.59 -7.09
C ILE A 175 -12.19 -7.25 -8.56
N PHE A 176 -10.98 -6.73 -8.85
CA PHE A 176 -10.57 -6.45 -10.22
C PHE A 176 -10.37 -7.70 -11.06
N GLY A 177 -10.25 -8.87 -10.43
CA GLY A 177 -10.28 -10.17 -11.11
C GLY A 177 -11.60 -10.44 -11.85
N ALA A 178 -12.70 -9.77 -11.49
CA ALA A 178 -13.98 -9.85 -12.19
C ALA A 178 -13.86 -9.43 -13.68
N VAL A 179 -12.92 -8.54 -14.01
CA VAL A 179 -12.65 -8.15 -15.42
C VAL A 179 -12.25 -9.38 -16.25
N LEU A 180 -11.49 -10.31 -15.70
CA LEU A 180 -11.10 -11.54 -16.40
C LEU A 180 -12.32 -12.43 -16.68
N LEU A 181 -13.32 -12.42 -15.81
CA LEU A 181 -14.56 -13.19 -15.98
C LEU A 181 -15.46 -12.53 -17.01
N THR A 182 -15.60 -11.20 -16.99
CA THR A 182 -16.40 -10.45 -17.99
C THR A 182 -15.81 -10.60 -19.39
N ASP A 183 -14.48 -10.66 -19.50
CA ASP A 183 -13.76 -10.86 -20.76
C ASP A 183 -13.68 -12.35 -21.16
N LYS A 184 -14.36 -13.26 -20.41
CA LYS A 184 -14.36 -14.72 -20.64
C LYS A 184 -12.97 -15.36 -20.59
N ARG A 185 -12.04 -14.75 -19.88
CA ARG A 185 -10.65 -15.22 -19.67
C ARG A 185 -10.55 -16.16 -18.47
N TYR A 186 -11.34 -17.23 -18.46
CA TYR A 186 -11.48 -18.14 -17.31
C TYR A 186 -10.17 -18.82 -16.92
N LYS A 187 -9.31 -19.14 -17.91
CA LYS A 187 -7.99 -19.75 -17.64
C LYS A 187 -7.07 -18.79 -16.90
N GLU A 188 -7.06 -17.52 -17.30
CA GLU A 188 -6.32 -16.44 -16.65
C GLU A 188 -6.87 -16.17 -15.24
N ALA A 189 -8.18 -16.15 -15.07
CA ALA A 189 -8.82 -16.02 -13.77
C ALA A 189 -8.41 -17.15 -12.82
N GLY A 190 -8.45 -18.40 -13.30
CA GLY A 190 -8.00 -19.56 -12.52
C GLY A 190 -6.53 -19.48 -12.08
N ARG A 191 -5.63 -19.06 -13.00
CA ARG A 191 -4.22 -18.86 -12.65
C ARG A 191 -4.04 -17.73 -11.61
N CYS A 192 -4.74 -16.61 -11.77
CA CYS A 192 -4.68 -15.51 -10.82
C CYS A 192 -5.12 -15.96 -9.41
N VAL A 193 -6.17 -16.78 -9.31
CA VAL A 193 -6.61 -17.38 -8.03
C VAL A 193 -5.52 -18.28 -7.44
N ILE A 194 -4.90 -19.15 -8.26
CA ILE A 194 -3.79 -20.01 -7.80
C ILE A 194 -2.63 -19.16 -7.26
N TYR A 195 -2.22 -18.12 -7.99
CA TYR A 195 -1.18 -17.20 -7.52
C TYR A 195 -1.56 -16.52 -6.20
N GLY A 196 -2.82 -16.08 -6.08
CA GLY A 196 -3.33 -15.47 -4.85
C GLY A 196 -3.27 -16.42 -3.66
N ILE A 197 -3.70 -17.66 -3.83
CA ILE A 197 -3.65 -18.70 -2.78
C ILE A 197 -2.20 -18.97 -2.37
N LEU A 198 -1.29 -19.12 -3.33
CA LEU A 198 0.13 -19.35 -3.03
C LEU A 198 0.73 -18.20 -2.21
N LEU A 199 0.40 -16.96 -2.54
CA LEU A 199 0.88 -15.77 -1.82
C LEU A 199 0.22 -15.56 -0.46
N LEU A 200 -0.93 -16.17 -0.20
CA LEU A 200 -1.60 -16.11 1.11
C LEU A 200 -1.13 -17.20 2.08
N VAL A 201 -0.55 -18.29 1.55
CA VAL A 201 -0.08 -19.43 2.36
C VAL A 201 1.41 -19.31 2.74
N LEU A 202 2.14 -18.41 2.06
CA LEU A 202 3.53 -18.08 2.38
C LEU A 202 3.64 -17.34 3.72
#